data_cf4278c3671f22569a83b8995d8eaee1
#
_entry.id   cf4278c3671f22569a83b8995d8eaee1
#
_cell.length_a   1.000
_cell.length_b   1.000
_cell.length_c   1.000
_cell.angle_alpha   90.00
_cell.angle_beta   90.00
_cell.angle_gamma   90.00
#
_symmetry.space_group_name_H-M   'P 1'
#
loop_
_entity.id
_entity.type
_entity.pdbx_description
1 polymer ?
#
loop_
_entity_poly.entity_id
_entity_poly.type
_entity_poly.pdbx_seq_one_letter_code
_entity_poly.pdbx_strand_id
1 'polypeptide(L)'
;MIYESIQKLIKYAERNGLITADDEYVVRNQLMEILQLSDWEENNADDRNASVEALLEPIISYAVEKGLIQDTAVYRDLFDTKIMGVFTPFPHEVNAEFQRRLAVSPKEATDWYFDFSKKLNYVRAERIARDMKWTYDSEYGVLDITINRSKPEKDPRDIAAAKTQKASKYPKCQLCAENMGFAGHLTHPARQNLRPVKVEMNGSEWFLQ
;
A
#
# COMPACT_ATOMS: atom_id res chain seq x y z
N MET A 1 -9.86 -7.44 -19.46
CA MET A 1 -11.00 -6.56 -19.09
C MET A 1 -10.94 -6.24 -17.60
N ILE A 2 -11.63 -5.18 -17.13
CA ILE A 2 -11.50 -4.72 -15.72
C ILE A 2 -11.93 -5.79 -14.72
N TYR A 3 -13.00 -6.55 -15.00
CA TYR A 3 -13.50 -7.62 -14.14
C TYR A 3 -12.47 -8.74 -13.91
N GLU A 4 -11.73 -9.12 -14.95
CA GLU A 4 -10.64 -10.10 -14.83
C GLU A 4 -9.50 -9.56 -13.97
N SER A 5 -9.17 -8.27 -14.09
CA SER A 5 -8.12 -7.64 -13.29
C SER A 5 -8.50 -7.60 -11.81
N ILE A 6 -9.76 -7.29 -11.50
CA ILE A 6 -10.30 -7.34 -10.14
C ILE A 6 -10.25 -8.79 -9.62
N GLN A 7 -10.71 -9.76 -10.40
CA GLN A 7 -10.73 -11.15 -9.97
C GLN A 7 -9.32 -11.71 -9.70
N LYS A 8 -8.35 -11.38 -10.56
CA LYS A 8 -6.94 -11.74 -10.33
C LYS A 8 -6.40 -11.16 -9.01
N LEU A 9 -6.74 -9.91 -8.69
CA LEU A 9 -6.32 -9.28 -7.45
C LEU A 9 -7.01 -9.90 -6.23
N ILE A 10 -8.29 -10.26 -6.32
CA ILE A 10 -9.01 -11.01 -5.27
C ILE A 10 -8.32 -12.36 -5.02
N LYS A 11 -8.05 -13.12 -6.10
CA LYS A 11 -7.35 -14.42 -5.97
C LYS A 11 -5.93 -14.28 -5.41
N TYR A 12 -5.24 -13.20 -5.75
CA TYR A 12 -3.97 -12.85 -5.11
C TYR A 12 -4.13 -12.64 -3.59
N ALA A 13 -5.12 -11.85 -3.17
CA ALA A 13 -5.37 -11.55 -1.77
C ALA A 13 -5.73 -12.82 -0.95
N GLU A 14 -6.57 -13.70 -1.50
CA GLU A 14 -6.90 -15.00 -0.91
C GLU A 14 -5.63 -15.86 -0.69
N ARG A 15 -4.83 -16.05 -1.75
CA ARG A 15 -3.60 -16.85 -1.69
C ARG A 15 -2.57 -16.32 -0.68
N ASN A 16 -2.55 -15.01 -0.48
CA ASN A 16 -1.63 -14.37 0.45
C ASN A 16 -2.18 -14.24 1.87
N GLY A 17 -3.39 -14.74 2.12
CA GLY A 17 -4.02 -14.70 3.44
C GLY A 17 -4.39 -13.29 3.90
N LEU A 18 -4.64 -12.37 2.96
CA LEU A 18 -5.13 -11.02 3.25
C LEU A 18 -6.64 -11.02 3.49
N ILE A 19 -7.36 -11.90 2.81
CA ILE A 19 -8.80 -12.16 2.94
C ILE A 19 -9.06 -13.65 2.91
N THR A 20 -10.27 -14.05 3.29
CA THR A 20 -10.80 -15.41 3.12
C THR A 20 -11.78 -15.48 1.95
N ALA A 21 -12.17 -16.69 1.53
CA ALA A 21 -13.18 -16.87 0.49
C ALA A 21 -14.55 -16.26 0.88
N ASP A 22 -14.86 -16.21 2.16
CA ASP A 22 -16.11 -15.61 2.67
C ASP A 22 -16.16 -14.09 2.47
N ASP A 23 -15.00 -13.46 2.31
CA ASP A 23 -14.87 -12.01 2.13
C ASP A 23 -15.02 -11.58 0.65
N GLU A 24 -14.96 -12.52 -0.31
CA GLU A 24 -14.88 -12.24 -1.75
C GLU A 24 -15.95 -11.24 -2.22
N TYR A 25 -17.21 -11.47 -1.85
CA TYR A 25 -18.31 -10.60 -2.29
C TYR A 25 -18.23 -9.20 -1.71
N VAL A 26 -17.85 -9.07 -0.44
CA VAL A 26 -17.71 -7.77 0.23
C VAL A 26 -16.60 -6.96 -0.44
N VAL A 27 -15.45 -7.58 -0.65
CA VAL A 27 -14.29 -6.96 -1.30
C VAL A 27 -14.62 -6.58 -2.75
N ARG A 28 -15.25 -7.49 -3.52
CA ARG A 28 -15.70 -7.21 -4.88
C ARG A 28 -16.59 -5.98 -4.95
N ASN A 29 -17.61 -5.93 -4.10
CA ASN A 29 -18.56 -4.81 -4.09
C ASN A 29 -17.90 -3.48 -3.71
N GLN A 30 -16.95 -3.49 -2.78
CA GLN A 30 -16.17 -2.29 -2.45
C GLN A 30 -15.28 -1.84 -3.60
N LEU A 31 -14.65 -2.77 -4.32
CA LEU A 31 -13.87 -2.43 -5.52
C LEU A 31 -14.75 -1.91 -6.66
N MET A 32 -15.93 -2.49 -6.86
CA MET A 32 -16.90 -1.98 -7.82
C MET A 32 -17.35 -0.56 -7.50
N GLU A 33 -17.61 -0.25 -6.23
CA GLU A 33 -17.96 1.10 -5.79
C GLU A 33 -16.80 2.08 -6.05
N ILE A 34 -15.58 1.73 -5.69
CA ILE A 34 -14.39 2.58 -5.91
C ILE A 34 -14.17 2.84 -7.41
N LEU A 35 -14.41 1.83 -8.26
CA LEU A 35 -14.20 1.89 -9.70
C LEU A 35 -15.45 2.37 -10.47
N GLN A 36 -16.54 2.70 -9.75
CA GLN A 36 -17.82 3.13 -10.31
C GLN A 36 -18.39 2.14 -11.34
N LEU A 37 -18.27 0.84 -11.04
CA LEU A 37 -18.82 -0.23 -11.85
C LEU A 37 -20.26 -0.52 -11.42
N SER A 38 -21.18 -0.55 -12.38
CA SER A 38 -22.61 -0.85 -12.14
C SER A 38 -22.97 -2.31 -12.38
N ASP A 39 -22.07 -3.06 -13.01
CA ASP A 39 -22.26 -4.42 -13.41
C ASP A 39 -21.07 -5.28 -13.04
N TRP A 40 -21.29 -6.63 -13.01
CA TRP A 40 -20.23 -7.60 -12.80
C TRP A 40 -20.33 -8.72 -13.84
N GLU A 41 -19.20 -9.04 -14.46
CA GLU A 41 -19.06 -10.19 -15.35
C GLU A 41 -18.33 -11.31 -14.60
N GLU A 42 -19.05 -12.41 -14.34
CA GLU A 42 -18.46 -13.55 -13.64
C GLU A 42 -17.32 -14.17 -14.47
N ASN A 43 -16.20 -14.36 -13.80
CA ASN A 43 -15.00 -14.92 -14.41
C ASN A 43 -14.14 -15.63 -13.36
N ASN A 44 -13.22 -16.49 -13.83
CA ASN A 44 -12.29 -17.25 -13.00
C ASN A 44 -10.84 -16.85 -13.27
N ALA A 45 -10.60 -15.58 -13.64
CA ALA A 45 -9.26 -15.11 -13.95
C ALA A 45 -8.36 -15.21 -12.73
N ASP A 46 -7.20 -15.82 -12.91
CA ASP A 46 -6.14 -15.95 -11.91
C ASP A 46 -4.78 -15.77 -12.58
N ASP A 47 -3.87 -15.12 -11.89
CA ASP A 47 -2.47 -14.99 -12.31
C ASP A 47 -1.56 -15.24 -11.12
N ARG A 48 -1.08 -16.46 -11.01
CA ARG A 48 -0.27 -16.91 -9.87
C ARG A 48 1.15 -16.37 -9.88
N ASN A 49 1.63 -15.90 -11.02
CA ASN A 49 3.00 -15.47 -11.20
C ASN A 49 3.14 -13.93 -11.22
N ALA A 50 2.02 -13.22 -11.34
CA ALA A 50 2.05 -11.77 -11.34
C ALA A 50 2.33 -11.21 -9.93
N SER A 51 3.14 -10.17 -9.88
CA SER A 51 3.33 -9.38 -8.68
C SER A 51 2.10 -8.52 -8.39
N VAL A 52 1.99 -8.04 -7.15
CA VAL A 52 0.90 -7.14 -6.78
C VAL A 52 0.92 -5.84 -7.60
N GLU A 53 2.11 -5.29 -7.90
CA GLU A 53 2.25 -4.09 -8.73
C GLU A 53 1.72 -4.35 -10.15
N ALA A 54 2.03 -5.52 -10.74
CA ALA A 54 1.54 -5.91 -12.07
C ALA A 54 0.02 -6.15 -12.10
N LEU A 55 -0.56 -6.65 -11.01
CA LEU A 55 -2.02 -6.84 -10.89
C LEU A 55 -2.77 -5.52 -10.70
N LEU A 56 -2.17 -4.55 -10.04
CA LEU A 56 -2.76 -3.23 -9.80
C LEU A 56 -2.73 -2.33 -11.03
N GLU A 57 -1.72 -2.44 -11.89
CA GLU A 57 -1.54 -1.54 -13.03
C GLU A 57 -2.74 -1.47 -13.97
N PRO A 58 -3.41 -2.57 -14.39
CA PRO A 58 -4.61 -2.49 -15.23
C PRO A 58 -5.78 -1.79 -14.54
N ILE A 59 -5.90 -1.94 -13.21
CA ILE A 59 -6.97 -1.30 -12.41
C ILE A 59 -6.73 0.21 -12.31
N ILE A 60 -5.47 0.61 -12.08
CA ILE A 60 -5.07 2.02 -12.02
C ILE A 60 -5.24 2.67 -13.40
N SER A 61 -4.83 1.99 -14.47
CA SER A 61 -5.01 2.47 -15.85
C SER A 61 -6.48 2.66 -16.21
N TYR A 62 -7.34 1.72 -15.81
CA TYR A 62 -8.80 1.89 -15.97
C TYR A 62 -9.31 3.15 -15.24
N ALA A 63 -8.86 3.39 -14.00
CA ALA A 63 -9.29 4.56 -13.23
C ALA A 63 -8.85 5.88 -13.89
N VAL A 64 -7.66 5.91 -14.51
CA VAL A 64 -7.18 7.05 -15.30
C VAL A 64 -8.04 7.24 -16.56
N GLU A 65 -8.26 6.18 -17.34
CA GLU A 65 -9.07 6.23 -18.57
C GLU A 65 -10.52 6.70 -18.33
N LYS A 66 -11.08 6.30 -17.19
CA LYS A 66 -12.43 6.74 -16.77
C LYS A 66 -12.46 8.12 -16.11
N GLY A 67 -11.30 8.75 -15.94
CA GLY A 67 -11.22 10.07 -15.29
C GLY A 67 -11.51 10.04 -13.79
N LEU A 68 -11.44 8.86 -13.14
CA LEU A 68 -11.63 8.74 -11.70
C LEU A 68 -10.46 9.33 -10.92
N ILE A 69 -9.28 9.31 -11.51
CA ILE A 69 -8.06 9.92 -10.97
C ILE A 69 -7.29 10.63 -12.08
N GLN A 70 -6.46 11.59 -11.69
CA GLN A 70 -5.51 12.22 -12.62
C GLN A 70 -4.32 11.28 -12.88
N ASP A 71 -3.78 11.32 -14.10
CA ASP A 71 -2.60 10.54 -14.48
C ASP A 71 -1.32 11.21 -14.00
N THR A 72 -1.08 11.19 -12.70
CA THR A 72 0.19 11.59 -12.08
C THR A 72 0.67 10.51 -11.11
N ALA A 73 1.98 10.47 -10.88
CA ALA A 73 2.56 9.47 -9.97
C ALA A 73 1.92 9.51 -8.58
N VAL A 74 1.60 10.70 -8.06
CA VAL A 74 0.98 10.86 -6.73
C VAL A 74 -0.43 10.26 -6.70
N TYR A 75 -1.27 10.58 -7.69
CA TYR A 75 -2.64 10.05 -7.72
C TYR A 75 -2.67 8.55 -7.99
N ARG A 76 -1.81 8.03 -8.87
CA ARG A 76 -1.66 6.59 -9.09
C ARG A 76 -1.24 5.89 -7.79
N ASP A 77 -0.26 6.45 -7.07
CA ASP A 77 0.24 5.91 -5.81
C ASP A 77 -0.81 5.96 -4.67
N LEU A 78 -1.63 6.98 -4.62
CA LEU A 78 -2.72 7.07 -3.64
C LEU A 78 -3.86 6.10 -3.97
N PHE A 79 -4.18 5.97 -5.26
CA PHE A 79 -5.23 5.08 -5.70
C PHE A 79 -4.88 3.61 -5.49
N ASP A 80 -3.63 3.22 -5.76
CA ASP A 80 -3.09 1.92 -5.41
C ASP A 80 -3.34 1.60 -3.93
N THR A 81 -2.99 2.53 -3.03
CA THR A 81 -3.21 2.32 -1.60
C THR A 81 -4.69 2.25 -1.21
N LYS A 82 -5.57 2.93 -1.97
CA LYS A 82 -7.03 2.84 -1.78
C LYS A 82 -7.54 1.46 -2.17
N ILE A 83 -7.11 0.93 -3.30
CA ILE A 83 -7.46 -0.43 -3.73
C ILE A 83 -6.96 -1.47 -2.73
N MET A 84 -5.68 -1.40 -2.34
CA MET A 84 -5.11 -2.35 -1.38
C MET A 84 -5.67 -2.18 0.04
N GLY A 85 -6.19 -1.00 0.36
CA GLY A 85 -6.90 -0.75 1.62
C GLY A 85 -8.13 -1.63 1.82
N VAL A 86 -8.81 -2.02 0.73
CA VAL A 86 -9.96 -2.94 0.75
C VAL A 86 -9.56 -4.33 1.26
N PHE A 87 -8.36 -4.78 0.93
CA PHE A 87 -7.81 -6.08 1.35
C PHE A 87 -7.08 -6.03 2.70
N THR A 88 -7.00 -4.86 3.32
CA THR A 88 -6.18 -4.68 4.51
C THR A 88 -7.01 -4.97 5.76
N PRO A 89 -6.64 -5.98 6.59
CA PRO A 89 -7.34 -6.32 7.82
C PRO A 89 -7.45 -5.12 8.78
N PHE A 90 -8.37 -5.18 9.71
CA PHE A 90 -8.50 -4.14 10.72
C PHE A 90 -7.27 -4.07 11.64
N PRO A 91 -6.95 -2.89 12.20
CA PRO A 91 -5.77 -2.72 13.05
C PRO A 91 -5.70 -3.69 14.22
N HIS A 92 -6.83 -4.08 14.82
CA HIS A 92 -6.84 -5.00 15.94
C HIS A 92 -6.41 -6.43 15.53
N GLU A 93 -6.78 -6.87 14.32
CA GLU A 93 -6.39 -8.18 13.79
C GLU A 93 -4.89 -8.22 13.51
N VAL A 94 -4.36 -7.17 12.84
CA VAL A 94 -2.93 -7.06 12.54
C VAL A 94 -2.10 -6.99 13.82
N ASN A 95 -2.55 -6.21 14.82
CA ASN A 95 -1.87 -6.14 16.12
C ASN A 95 -1.92 -7.47 16.87
N ALA A 96 -3.07 -8.16 16.87
CA ALA A 96 -3.19 -9.47 17.53
C ALA A 96 -2.23 -10.50 16.93
N GLU A 97 -2.14 -10.57 15.60
CA GLU A 97 -1.23 -11.48 14.92
C GLU A 97 0.24 -11.11 15.15
N PHE A 98 0.57 -9.82 15.13
CA PHE A 98 1.91 -9.36 15.46
C PHE A 98 2.32 -9.75 16.88
N GLN A 99 1.46 -9.52 17.88
CA GLN A 99 1.73 -9.86 19.29
C GLN A 99 1.86 -11.38 19.48
N ARG A 100 1.05 -12.17 18.79
CA ARG A 100 1.14 -13.63 18.81
C ARG A 100 2.52 -14.10 18.34
N ARG A 101 3.05 -13.52 17.28
CA ARG A 101 4.40 -13.83 16.75
C ARG A 101 5.51 -13.27 17.64
N LEU A 102 5.32 -12.08 18.19
CA LEU A 102 6.27 -11.45 19.10
C LEU A 102 6.49 -12.29 20.36
N ALA A 103 5.46 -12.98 20.82
CA ALA A 103 5.58 -13.94 21.93
C ALA A 103 6.47 -15.14 21.60
N VAL A 104 6.65 -15.49 20.32
CA VAL A 104 7.60 -16.52 19.88
C VAL A 104 9.00 -15.92 19.73
N SER A 105 9.15 -14.89 18.92
CA SER A 105 10.40 -14.12 18.80
C SER A 105 10.18 -12.76 18.11
N PRO A 106 10.97 -11.74 18.48
CA PRO A 106 10.95 -10.45 17.77
C PRO A 106 11.23 -10.58 16.27
N LYS A 107 12.13 -11.47 15.90
CA LYS A 107 12.46 -11.72 14.49
C LYS A 107 11.26 -12.25 13.71
N GLU A 108 10.55 -13.25 14.25
CA GLU A 108 9.36 -13.79 13.59
C GLU A 108 8.27 -12.73 13.40
N ALA A 109 8.04 -11.88 14.39
CA ALA A 109 7.08 -10.81 14.31
C ALA A 109 7.44 -9.78 13.23
N THR A 110 8.70 -9.34 13.20
CA THR A 110 9.16 -8.33 12.23
C THR A 110 9.25 -8.88 10.81
N ASP A 111 9.69 -10.13 10.64
CA ASP A 111 9.72 -10.79 9.33
C ASP A 111 8.30 -10.93 8.75
N TRP A 112 7.36 -11.37 9.58
CA TRP A 112 5.96 -11.45 9.18
C TRP A 112 5.39 -10.08 8.81
N TYR A 113 5.62 -9.05 9.63
CA TYR A 113 5.10 -7.71 9.39
C TYR A 113 5.69 -7.09 8.11
N PHE A 114 6.97 -7.33 7.85
CA PHE A 114 7.59 -6.90 6.60
C PHE A 114 7.00 -7.63 5.38
N ASP A 115 6.79 -8.94 5.48
CA ASP A 115 6.16 -9.73 4.41
C ASP A 115 4.70 -9.32 4.18
N PHE A 116 3.93 -9.12 5.24
CA PHE A 116 2.58 -8.58 5.21
C PHE A 116 2.53 -7.21 4.50
N SER A 117 3.47 -6.31 4.83
CA SER A 117 3.56 -4.98 4.21
C SER A 117 3.90 -5.03 2.72
N LYS A 118 4.70 -6.03 2.29
CA LYS A 118 4.94 -6.29 0.86
C LYS A 118 3.68 -6.81 0.15
N LYS A 119 2.98 -7.76 0.76
CA LYS A 119 1.74 -8.32 0.20
C LYS A 119 0.65 -7.26 0.00
N LEU A 120 0.60 -6.27 0.87
CA LEU A 120 -0.30 -5.12 0.74
C LEU A 120 0.22 -4.01 -0.18
N ASN A 121 1.36 -4.20 -0.83
CA ASN A 121 2.03 -3.16 -1.61
C ASN A 121 2.32 -1.86 -0.82
N TYR A 122 2.32 -1.91 0.51
CA TYR A 122 2.79 -0.81 1.34
C TYR A 122 4.30 -0.65 1.19
N VAL A 123 5.06 -1.75 1.30
CA VAL A 123 6.45 -1.85 0.87
C VAL A 123 6.45 -2.26 -0.60
N ARG A 124 6.77 -1.33 -1.48
CA ARG A 124 6.80 -1.51 -2.93
C ARG A 124 8.07 -2.24 -3.36
N ALA A 125 8.09 -3.54 -3.15
CA ALA A 125 9.28 -4.37 -3.29
C ALA A 125 9.89 -4.32 -4.69
N GLU A 126 9.08 -4.35 -5.76
CA GLU A 126 9.58 -4.26 -7.13
C GLU A 126 10.17 -2.89 -7.45
N ARG A 127 9.54 -1.83 -6.94
CA ARG A 127 10.05 -0.47 -7.10
C ARG A 127 11.39 -0.30 -6.39
N ILE A 128 11.49 -0.82 -5.15
CA ILE A 128 12.74 -0.82 -4.36
C ILE A 128 13.83 -1.67 -5.02
N ALA A 129 13.47 -2.78 -5.66
CA ALA A 129 14.43 -3.62 -6.39
C ALA A 129 15.10 -2.91 -7.59
N ARG A 130 14.51 -1.82 -8.06
CA ARG A 130 15.11 -0.97 -9.11
C ARG A 130 16.16 0.01 -8.57
N ASP A 131 16.28 0.17 -7.24
CA ASP A 131 17.27 1.03 -6.62
C ASP A 131 18.67 0.43 -6.84
N MET A 132 19.61 1.27 -7.22
CA MET A 132 21.01 0.87 -7.38
C MET A 132 21.75 1.16 -6.08
N LYS A 133 22.47 0.16 -5.57
CA LYS A 133 23.26 0.28 -4.33
C LYS A 133 24.66 -0.28 -4.58
N TRP A 134 25.66 0.43 -4.10
CA TRP A 134 27.04 -0.04 -4.07
C TRP A 134 27.82 0.64 -2.95
N THR A 135 28.99 0.11 -2.63
CA THR A 135 29.90 0.69 -1.67
C THR A 135 31.09 1.34 -2.38
N TYR A 136 31.64 2.37 -1.76
CA TYR A 136 32.87 3.03 -2.19
C TYR A 136 33.81 3.20 -1.01
N ASP A 137 35.04 2.69 -1.12
CA ASP A 137 36.09 2.87 -0.13
C ASP A 137 36.70 4.27 -0.27
N SER A 138 36.60 5.06 0.80
CA SER A 138 37.19 6.40 0.86
C SER A 138 38.19 6.49 2.00
N GLU A 139 38.98 7.57 2.04
CA GLU A 139 39.89 7.86 3.16
C GLU A 139 39.18 8.04 4.52
N TYR A 140 37.86 8.29 4.51
CA TYR A 140 37.00 8.43 5.71
C TYR A 140 36.27 7.15 6.07
N GLY A 141 36.46 6.06 5.34
CA GLY A 141 35.79 4.78 5.52
C GLY A 141 34.91 4.38 4.33
N VAL A 142 34.16 3.29 4.52
CA VAL A 142 33.25 2.76 3.49
C VAL A 142 32.01 3.63 3.41
N LEU A 143 31.68 4.12 2.22
CA LEU A 143 30.46 4.89 1.92
C LEU A 143 29.45 3.98 1.23
N ASP A 144 28.22 3.96 1.72
CA ASP A 144 27.09 3.36 1.03
C ASP A 144 26.45 4.38 0.09
N ILE A 145 26.45 4.06 -1.21
CA ILE A 145 25.87 4.91 -2.24
C ILE A 145 24.60 4.26 -2.77
N THR A 146 23.52 5.04 -2.85
CA THR A 146 22.24 4.59 -3.37
C THR A 146 21.68 5.58 -4.39
N ILE A 147 21.28 5.08 -5.56
CA ILE A 147 20.42 5.81 -6.49
C ILE A 147 18.99 5.30 -6.30
N ASN A 148 18.14 6.12 -5.70
CA ASN A 148 16.74 5.80 -5.43
C ASN A 148 15.91 5.97 -6.71
N ARG A 149 15.73 4.90 -7.46
CA ARG A 149 14.79 4.82 -8.59
C ARG A 149 13.35 4.55 -8.12
N SER A 150 13.20 4.12 -6.87
CA SER A 150 11.91 3.85 -6.25
C SER A 150 11.10 5.10 -5.91
N LYS A 151 11.75 6.27 -5.82
CA LYS A 151 11.06 7.54 -5.60
C LYS A 151 10.83 8.24 -6.94
N PRO A 152 9.57 8.33 -7.41
CA PRO A 152 9.25 9.13 -8.58
C PRO A 152 9.53 10.62 -8.29
N GLU A 153 10.00 11.35 -9.28
CA GLU A 153 10.07 12.80 -9.21
C GLU A 153 8.67 13.39 -9.05
N LYS A 154 8.54 14.44 -8.26
CA LYS A 154 7.27 15.13 -8.10
C LYS A 154 6.91 15.84 -9.39
N ASP A 155 5.69 15.59 -9.88
CA ASP A 155 5.15 16.33 -11.02
C ASP A 155 5.05 17.82 -10.66
N PRO A 156 5.54 18.75 -11.52
CA PRO A 156 5.40 20.19 -11.29
C PRO A 156 3.95 20.64 -11.06
N ARG A 157 2.96 19.95 -11.67
CA ARG A 157 1.53 20.20 -11.47
C ARG A 157 1.09 19.88 -10.04
N ASP A 158 1.58 18.74 -9.48
CA ASP A 158 1.27 18.35 -8.11
C ASP A 158 1.91 19.32 -7.10
N ILE A 159 3.12 19.81 -7.40
CA ILE A 159 3.79 20.82 -6.56
C ILE A 159 3.00 22.13 -6.58
N ALA A 160 2.50 22.56 -7.74
CA ALA A 160 1.69 23.76 -7.87
C ALA A 160 0.35 23.62 -7.14
N ALA A 161 -0.34 22.48 -7.32
CA ALA A 161 -1.60 22.19 -6.65
C ALA A 161 -1.44 22.16 -5.11
N ALA A 162 -0.35 21.55 -4.60
CA ALA A 162 -0.10 21.51 -3.17
C ALA A 162 0.11 22.90 -2.55
N LYS A 163 0.66 23.87 -3.29
CA LYS A 163 0.87 25.25 -2.81
C LYS A 163 -0.45 26.02 -2.63
N THR A 164 -1.47 25.67 -3.40
CA THR A 164 -2.80 26.36 -3.40
C THR A 164 -3.81 25.67 -2.50
N GLN A 165 -3.53 24.48 -2.02
CA GLN A 165 -4.42 23.77 -1.10
C GLN A 165 -4.44 24.41 0.28
N LYS A 166 -5.64 24.49 0.87
CA LYS A 166 -5.79 24.92 2.26
C LYS A 166 -5.14 23.86 3.16
N ALA A 167 -4.35 24.34 4.13
CA ALA A 167 -3.79 23.47 5.15
C ALA A 167 -4.90 22.73 5.91
N SER A 168 -4.84 21.42 5.95
CA SER A 168 -5.71 20.61 6.81
C SER A 168 -5.05 20.44 8.17
N LYS A 169 -5.88 20.43 9.22
CA LYS A 169 -5.42 20.12 10.59
C LYS A 169 -5.60 18.63 10.95
N TYR A 170 -6.13 17.84 10.02
CA TYR A 170 -6.40 16.42 10.20
C TYR A 170 -5.98 15.61 8.97
N PRO A 171 -5.28 14.47 9.17
CA PRO A 171 -4.58 14.09 10.39
C PRO A 171 -3.43 15.06 10.70
N LYS A 172 -2.97 15.09 11.97
CA LYS A 172 -1.90 16.03 12.38
C LYS A 172 -0.57 15.76 11.69
N CYS A 173 -0.23 14.49 11.45
CA CYS A 173 0.92 14.09 10.66
C CYS A 173 0.67 12.72 10.00
N GLN A 174 1.53 12.31 9.08
CA GLN A 174 1.44 11.02 8.39
C GLN A 174 1.61 9.80 9.32
N LEU A 175 2.28 9.99 10.45
CA LEU A 175 2.55 8.94 11.43
C LEU A 175 1.48 8.84 12.52
N CYS A 176 0.47 9.74 12.52
CA CYS A 176 -0.61 9.69 13.49
C CYS A 176 -1.55 8.51 13.22
N ALA A 177 -2.09 7.92 14.29
CA ALA A 177 -3.06 6.84 14.21
C ALA A 177 -4.30 7.21 13.37
N GLU A 178 -4.69 8.47 13.37
CA GLU A 178 -5.80 9.01 12.58
C GLU A 178 -5.58 8.89 11.06
N ASN A 179 -4.33 8.64 10.64
CA ASN A 179 -4.01 8.46 9.21
C ASN A 179 -4.42 7.07 8.68
N MET A 180 -4.65 6.10 9.56
CA MET A 180 -5.09 4.77 9.15
C MET A 180 -6.47 4.83 8.46
N GLY A 181 -6.54 4.38 7.21
CA GLY A 181 -7.76 4.41 6.41
C GLY A 181 -8.21 5.81 5.95
N PHE A 182 -7.45 6.85 6.27
CA PHE A 182 -7.77 8.21 5.82
C PHE A 182 -7.63 8.33 4.30
N ALA A 183 -8.63 8.88 3.61
CA ALA A 183 -8.63 9.00 2.16
C ALA A 183 -7.59 10.00 1.62
N GLY A 184 -7.18 10.94 2.45
CA GLY A 184 -6.08 11.85 2.16
C GLY A 184 -6.37 12.96 1.18
N HIS A 185 -5.33 13.74 0.95
CA HIS A 185 -5.23 14.78 -0.08
C HIS A 185 -3.73 15.02 -0.38
N LEU A 186 -3.40 15.84 -1.39
CA LEU A 186 -2.01 16.01 -1.86
C LEU A 186 -1.01 16.44 -0.79
N THR A 187 -1.41 17.29 0.17
CA THR A 187 -0.54 17.75 1.26
C THR A 187 -0.37 16.73 2.39
N HIS A 188 -1.29 15.76 2.49
CA HIS A 188 -1.27 14.67 3.44
C HIS A 188 -1.61 13.37 2.70
N PRO A 189 -0.65 12.80 1.98
CA PRO A 189 -0.90 11.57 1.23
C PRO A 189 -1.34 10.46 2.19
N ALA A 190 -2.52 9.95 1.94
CA ALA A 190 -3.09 8.86 2.70
C ALA A 190 -2.64 7.52 2.12
N ARG A 191 -2.26 6.62 3.00
CA ARG A 191 -1.95 5.25 2.66
C ARG A 191 -2.94 4.34 3.36
N GLN A 192 -4.05 4.03 2.68
CA GLN A 192 -5.17 3.29 3.26
C GLN A 192 -4.81 1.85 3.62
N ASN A 193 -3.77 1.31 3.00
CA ASN A 193 -3.17 0.01 3.29
C ASN A 193 -2.14 0.03 4.44
N LEU A 194 -1.95 1.16 5.12
CA LEU A 194 -1.07 1.25 6.28
C LEU A 194 -1.77 0.68 7.53
N ARG A 195 -1.06 -0.19 8.27
CA ARG A 195 -1.47 -0.71 9.57
C ARG A 195 -0.28 -0.76 10.51
N PRO A 196 0.07 0.36 11.17
CA PRO A 196 1.13 0.35 12.17
C PRO A 196 0.78 -0.58 13.32
N VAL A 197 1.77 -1.29 13.83
CA VAL A 197 1.63 -2.17 14.98
C VAL A 197 2.23 -1.53 16.22
N LYS A 198 1.60 -1.79 17.37
CA LYS A 198 2.05 -1.30 18.65
C LYS A 198 3.02 -2.27 19.29
N VAL A 199 4.11 -1.75 19.83
CA VAL A 199 5.07 -2.49 20.66
C VAL A 199 5.35 -1.69 21.93
N GLU A 200 5.39 -2.38 23.06
CA GLU A 200 5.83 -1.80 24.32
C GLU A 200 7.31 -2.09 24.52
N MET A 201 8.11 -1.05 24.73
CA MET A 201 9.54 -1.15 24.99
C MET A 201 9.96 -0.16 26.07
N ASN A 202 10.61 -0.66 27.11
CA ASN A 202 11.12 0.14 28.23
C ASN A 202 10.02 1.04 28.86
N GLY A 203 8.80 0.51 29.01
CA GLY A 203 7.68 1.26 29.60
C GLY A 203 7.09 2.35 28.71
N SER A 204 7.42 2.35 27.42
CA SER A 204 6.88 3.30 26.42
C SER A 204 6.22 2.56 25.26
N GLU A 205 5.13 3.13 24.75
CA GLU A 205 4.45 2.64 23.55
C GLU A 205 5.13 3.16 22.29
N TRP A 206 5.44 2.26 21.37
CA TRP A 206 6.04 2.53 20.08
C TRP A 206 5.16 2.02 18.94
N PHE A 207 5.28 2.63 17.77
CA PHE A 207 4.61 2.18 16.56
C PHE A 207 5.65 1.78 15.52
N LEU A 208 5.55 0.54 15.01
CA LEU A 208 6.26 0.10 13.82
C LEU A 208 5.40 0.40 12.58
N GLN A 209 6.02 0.94 11.53
CA GLN A 209 5.42 1.25 10.24
C GLN A 209 6.21 0.62 9.11
#